data_4e8c2712d0fa586b168a8b4eb8cbc651
#
_entry.id   4e8c2712d0fa586b168a8b4eb8cbc651
#
_cell.length_a   1.000
_cell.length_b   1.000
_cell.length_c   1.000
_cell.angle_alpha   90.00
_cell.angle_beta   90.00
_cell.angle_gamma   90.00
#
_symmetry.space_group_name_H-M   'P 1'
#
loop_
_entity.id
_entity.type
_entity.pdbx_description
1 polymer ?
#
loop_
_entity_poly.entity_id
_entity_poly.type
_entity_poly.pdbx_seq_one_letter_code
_entity_poly.pdbx_strand_id
1 'polypeptide(L)'
;KRYRLSVGGVSIGATIGEINLVRQSLSAIKGGRLAAAAAPARVVTLAISDVPGDSPAMIASGPTVSSLTDPESALAVLNRYRIELPAAVDRFLRRHVPDRPAVVASDFRLIATPRMALEAAAQTAQSLGFTPRILGDALEGESSALGSVLAGIARSALESSQPVAPPAALLSGG
;
A
#
# COMPACT_ATOMS: atom_id res chain seq x y z
N LYS A 1 6.74 -5.64 4.30
CA LYS A 1 6.82 -6.19 2.91
C LYS A 1 8.00 -5.52 2.19
N ARG A 2 9.07 -6.28 1.86
CA ARG A 2 10.15 -5.78 1.02
C ARG A 2 9.73 -6.01 -0.44
N TYR A 3 9.40 -4.95 -1.14
CA TYR A 3 9.05 -5.05 -2.55
C TYR A 3 10.31 -5.17 -3.41
N ARG A 4 10.23 -6.01 -4.43
CA ARG A 4 11.31 -6.15 -5.39
C ARG A 4 11.17 -5.10 -6.47
N LEU A 5 12.01 -4.07 -6.48
CA LEU A 5 12.22 -3.28 -7.68
C LEU A 5 13.19 -4.06 -8.57
N SER A 6 12.69 -4.63 -9.66
CA SER A 6 13.57 -5.29 -10.63
C SER A 6 14.05 -4.26 -11.65
N VAL A 7 15.32 -3.92 -11.57
CA VAL A 7 16.03 -3.23 -12.63
C VAL A 7 17.11 -4.18 -13.10
N GLY A 8 17.03 -4.64 -14.34
CA GLY A 8 18.04 -5.55 -14.90
C GLY A 8 18.13 -6.93 -14.23
N GLY A 9 17.02 -7.44 -13.64
CA GLY A 9 16.99 -8.76 -12.99
C GLY A 9 17.49 -8.78 -11.53
N VAL A 10 17.90 -7.65 -10.97
CA VAL A 10 18.35 -7.53 -9.58
C VAL A 10 17.18 -7.17 -8.67
N SER A 11 16.98 -7.96 -7.63
CA SER A 11 15.97 -7.73 -6.61
C SER A 11 16.54 -6.90 -5.48
N ILE A 12 16.00 -5.70 -5.27
CA ILE A 12 16.39 -4.81 -4.18
C ILE A 12 15.30 -4.77 -3.11
N GLY A 13 15.72 -4.81 -1.85
CA GLY A 13 14.83 -4.78 -0.70
C GLY A 13 14.35 -3.37 -0.33
N ALA A 14 13.88 -2.58 -1.28
CA ALA A 14 13.33 -1.26 -1.02
C ALA A 14 11.96 -1.34 -0.33
N THR A 15 11.66 -0.39 0.53
CA THR A 15 10.33 -0.25 1.12
C THR A 15 9.33 0.28 0.08
N ILE A 16 8.03 0.06 0.31
CA ILE A 16 7.00 0.60 -0.60
C ILE A 16 7.03 2.12 -0.64
N GLY A 17 7.35 2.78 0.49
CA GLY A 17 7.50 4.22 0.56
C GLY A 17 8.62 4.74 -0.33
N GLU A 18 9.80 4.11 -0.31
CA GLU A 18 10.92 4.44 -1.18
C GLU A 18 10.58 4.22 -2.66
N ILE A 19 9.90 3.12 -2.98
CA ILE A 19 9.45 2.85 -4.35
C ILE A 19 8.46 3.92 -4.82
N ASN A 20 7.49 4.30 -3.99
CA ASN A 20 6.51 5.32 -4.33
C ASN A 20 7.14 6.70 -4.50
N LEU A 21 8.11 7.06 -3.66
CA LEU A 21 8.87 8.30 -3.80
C LEU A 21 9.55 8.39 -5.18
N VAL A 22 10.24 7.32 -5.60
CA VAL A 22 10.86 7.27 -6.92
C VAL A 22 9.82 7.33 -8.04
N ARG A 23 8.73 6.56 -7.92
CA ARG A 23 7.64 6.56 -8.90
C ARG A 23 6.97 7.92 -9.05
N GLN A 24 6.71 8.62 -7.95
CA GLN A 24 6.12 9.95 -7.97
C GLN A 24 7.08 10.97 -8.59
N SER A 25 8.36 10.88 -8.31
CA SER A 25 9.39 11.79 -8.87
C SER A 25 9.60 11.62 -10.37
N LEU A 26 9.33 10.43 -10.92
CA LEU A 26 9.51 10.11 -12.34
C LEU A 26 8.21 10.10 -13.16
N SER A 27 7.06 10.26 -12.54
CA SER A 27 5.77 10.10 -13.21
C SER A 27 5.12 11.43 -13.54
N ALA A 28 4.58 11.54 -14.74
CA ALA A 28 3.79 12.70 -15.17
C ALA A 28 2.37 12.74 -14.58
N ILE A 29 1.89 11.64 -13.96
CA ILE A 29 0.51 11.53 -13.48
C ILE A 29 0.39 11.25 -11.98
N LYS A 30 1.43 10.70 -11.33
CA LYS A 30 1.42 10.36 -9.91
C LYS A 30 1.65 11.59 -9.01
N GLY A 31 1.40 11.45 -7.71
CA GLY A 31 1.60 12.54 -6.75
C GLY A 31 0.66 13.73 -6.94
N GLY A 32 -0.56 13.50 -7.44
CA GLY A 32 -1.57 14.53 -7.67
C GLY A 32 -1.56 15.15 -9.07
N ARG A 33 -0.59 14.80 -9.91
CA ARG A 33 -0.46 15.42 -11.25
C ARG A 33 -1.61 15.08 -12.18
N LEU A 34 -2.24 13.90 -12.04
CA LEU A 34 -3.43 13.55 -12.82
C LEU A 34 -4.59 14.50 -12.51
N ALA A 35 -4.84 14.76 -11.22
CA ALA A 35 -5.90 15.71 -10.83
C ALA A 35 -5.56 17.13 -11.30
N ALA A 36 -4.30 17.56 -11.15
CA ALA A 36 -3.87 18.88 -11.63
C ALA A 36 -4.03 19.03 -13.14
N ALA A 37 -3.71 18.00 -13.93
CA ALA A 37 -3.90 17.99 -15.38
C ALA A 37 -5.37 17.98 -15.80
N ALA A 38 -6.27 17.49 -14.95
CA ALA A 38 -7.70 17.47 -15.21
C ALA A 38 -8.39 18.83 -14.94
N ALA A 39 -7.70 19.78 -14.29
CA ALA A 39 -8.28 21.09 -13.99
C ALA A 39 -8.75 21.81 -15.29
N PRO A 40 -9.91 22.50 -15.25
CA PRO A 40 -10.76 22.81 -14.10
C PRO A 40 -11.85 21.76 -13.79
N ALA A 41 -11.77 20.55 -14.34
CA ALA A 41 -12.77 19.51 -14.11
C ALA A 41 -12.76 19.05 -12.64
N ARG A 42 -13.95 18.72 -12.12
CA ARG A 42 -14.08 18.07 -10.82
C ARG A 42 -13.58 16.62 -10.92
N VAL A 43 -12.68 16.24 -10.07
CA VAL A 43 -12.13 14.87 -9.99
C VAL A 43 -12.80 14.11 -8.86
N VAL A 44 -13.39 12.96 -9.18
CA VAL A 44 -13.90 12.01 -8.18
C VAL A 44 -13.07 10.74 -8.29
N THR A 45 -12.44 10.35 -7.18
CA THR A 45 -11.62 9.14 -7.11
C THR A 45 -12.31 8.11 -6.23
N LEU A 46 -12.62 6.96 -6.81
CA LEU A 46 -13.07 5.78 -6.08
C LEU A 46 -11.89 4.81 -6.00
N ALA A 47 -11.45 4.50 -4.79
CA ALA A 47 -10.29 3.67 -4.58
C ALA A 47 -10.60 2.45 -3.70
N ILE A 48 -9.96 1.32 -4.05
CA ILE A 48 -9.85 0.14 -3.21
C ILE A 48 -8.44 0.16 -2.63
N SER A 49 -8.31 0.06 -1.31
CA SER A 49 -7.02 0.03 -0.63
C SER A 49 -6.58 -1.39 -0.36
N ASP A 50 -5.31 -1.66 -0.65
CA ASP A 50 -4.55 -2.82 -0.18
C ASP A 50 -3.30 -2.38 0.60
N VAL A 51 -3.26 -1.10 0.99
CA VAL A 51 -2.12 -0.46 1.66
C VAL A 51 -2.41 -0.36 3.15
N PRO A 52 -1.51 -0.84 4.05
CA PRO A 52 -1.64 -0.63 5.48
C PRO A 52 -1.83 0.85 5.82
N GLY A 53 -2.88 1.15 6.62
CA GLY A 53 -3.21 2.52 7.02
C GLY A 53 -3.95 3.35 5.97
N ASP A 54 -4.34 2.76 4.84
CA ASP A 54 -5.25 3.32 3.84
C ASP A 54 -4.90 4.73 3.33
N SER A 55 -3.61 5.07 3.31
CA SER A 55 -3.14 6.39 2.90
C SER A 55 -3.44 6.68 1.42
N PRO A 56 -4.27 7.68 1.08
CA PRO A 56 -4.60 8.00 -0.30
C PRO A 56 -3.39 8.35 -1.17
N ALA A 57 -2.35 8.94 -0.57
CA ALA A 57 -1.10 9.28 -1.26
C ALA A 57 -0.26 8.03 -1.62
N MET A 58 -0.48 6.91 -0.91
CA MET A 58 0.22 5.64 -1.16
C MET A 58 -0.51 4.76 -2.16
N ILE A 59 -1.83 4.78 -2.16
CA ILE A 59 -2.66 4.00 -3.09
C ILE A 59 -2.35 4.42 -4.53
N ALA A 60 -1.89 3.46 -5.35
CA ALA A 60 -1.43 3.68 -6.72
C ALA A 60 -0.37 4.80 -6.87
N SER A 61 0.32 5.18 -5.78
CA SER A 61 1.22 6.35 -5.67
C SER A 61 0.51 7.70 -5.87
N GLY A 62 -0.76 7.80 -5.46
CA GLY A 62 -1.53 9.04 -5.34
C GLY A 62 -1.73 9.84 -6.63
N PRO A 63 -2.33 9.31 -7.70
CA PRO A 63 -2.49 10.09 -8.94
C PRO A 63 -3.33 11.35 -8.78
N THR A 64 -4.31 11.30 -7.88
CA THR A 64 -5.27 12.39 -7.64
C THR A 64 -5.11 13.08 -6.29
N VAL A 65 -4.10 12.68 -5.52
CA VAL A 65 -3.81 13.26 -4.20
C VAL A 65 -2.48 13.99 -4.26
N SER A 66 -2.52 15.30 -4.06
CA SER A 66 -1.32 16.15 -4.10
C SER A 66 -0.33 15.74 -3.00
N SER A 67 0.87 15.39 -3.39
CA SER A 67 1.99 15.09 -2.51
C SER A 67 3.24 15.85 -2.96
N LEU A 68 4.10 16.15 -1.99
CA LEU A 68 5.41 16.72 -2.32
C LEU A 68 6.24 15.65 -3.03
N THR A 69 6.72 15.97 -4.22
CA THR A 69 7.74 15.17 -4.89
C THR A 69 9.10 15.75 -4.58
N ASP A 70 10.02 14.89 -4.22
CA ASP A 70 11.39 15.26 -3.88
C ASP A 70 12.37 14.43 -4.71
N PRO A 71 12.82 14.98 -5.86
CA PRO A 71 13.77 14.30 -6.74
C PRO A 71 15.13 14.01 -6.09
N GLU A 72 15.57 14.82 -5.13
CA GLU A 72 16.83 14.60 -4.41
C GLU A 72 16.73 13.37 -3.51
N SER A 73 15.67 13.25 -2.74
CA SER A 73 15.39 12.05 -1.95
C SER A 73 15.20 10.82 -2.84
N ALA A 74 14.60 10.95 -4.03
CA ALA A 74 14.50 9.86 -4.98
C ALA A 74 15.88 9.40 -5.48
N LEU A 75 16.78 10.35 -5.80
CA LEU A 75 18.17 10.03 -6.14
C LEU A 75 18.93 9.37 -4.99
N ALA A 76 18.72 9.83 -3.75
CA ALA A 76 19.34 9.22 -2.57
C ALA A 76 18.91 7.76 -2.40
N VAL A 77 17.63 7.44 -2.63
CA VAL A 77 17.11 6.06 -2.63
C VAL A 77 17.79 5.24 -3.73
N LEU A 78 17.81 5.74 -4.96
CA LEU A 78 18.39 5.02 -6.09
C LEU A 78 19.88 4.74 -5.88
N ASN A 79 20.63 5.71 -5.34
CA ASN A 79 22.05 5.56 -5.01
C ASN A 79 22.27 4.55 -3.88
N ARG A 80 21.43 4.55 -2.83
CA ARG A 80 21.50 3.59 -1.72
C ARG A 80 21.44 2.16 -2.22
N TYR A 81 20.57 1.92 -3.18
CA TYR A 81 20.39 0.59 -3.77
C TYR A 81 21.30 0.33 -5.00
N ARG A 82 22.24 1.26 -5.30
CA ARG A 82 23.19 1.15 -6.40
C ARG A 82 22.52 0.86 -7.74
N ILE A 83 21.41 1.55 -8.02
CA ILE A 83 20.67 1.39 -9.26
C ILE A 83 21.35 2.26 -10.33
N GLU A 84 21.83 1.64 -11.39
CA GLU A 84 22.34 2.34 -12.54
C GLU A 84 21.19 3.02 -13.29
N LEU A 85 21.29 4.34 -13.44
CA LEU A 85 20.27 5.13 -14.11
C LEU A 85 20.65 5.41 -15.56
N PRO A 86 19.69 5.32 -16.50
CA PRO A 86 19.87 5.91 -17.81
C PRO A 86 20.21 7.40 -17.68
N ALA A 87 21.15 7.89 -18.49
CA ALA A 87 21.61 9.29 -18.40
C ALA A 87 20.48 10.33 -18.54
N ALA A 88 19.41 9.99 -19.25
CA ALA A 88 18.23 10.86 -19.36
C ALA A 88 17.47 10.97 -18.03
N VAL A 89 17.32 9.86 -17.29
CA VAL A 89 16.64 9.81 -15.99
C VAL A 89 17.45 10.54 -14.93
N ASP A 90 18.76 10.31 -14.86
CA ASP A 90 19.66 11.02 -13.93
C ASP A 90 19.59 12.53 -14.15
N ARG A 91 19.73 12.97 -15.41
CA ARG A 91 19.61 14.40 -15.76
C ARG A 91 18.25 14.99 -15.41
N PHE A 92 17.16 14.22 -15.60
CA PHE A 92 15.82 14.66 -15.27
C PHE A 92 15.71 14.90 -13.76
N LEU A 93 16.08 13.94 -12.94
CA LEU A 93 15.99 14.04 -11.49
C LEU A 93 16.86 15.18 -10.91
N ARG A 94 18.07 15.39 -11.46
CA ARG A 94 18.97 16.45 -11.01
C ARG A 94 18.52 17.87 -11.40
N ARG A 95 17.73 18.01 -12.45
CA ARG A 95 17.22 19.31 -12.91
C ARG A 95 15.90 19.71 -12.29
N HIS A 96 15.14 18.74 -11.79
CA HIS A 96 13.84 19.00 -11.18
C HIS A 96 14.01 19.41 -9.73
N VAL A 97 13.30 20.47 -9.35
CA VAL A 97 13.16 20.90 -7.96
C VAL A 97 11.98 20.18 -7.31
N PRO A 98 11.96 20.09 -5.97
CA PRO A 98 10.77 19.60 -5.26
C PRO A 98 9.52 20.34 -5.72
N ASP A 99 8.52 19.59 -6.10
CA ASP A 99 7.26 20.09 -6.65
C ASP A 99 6.07 19.47 -5.93
N ARG A 100 5.08 20.30 -5.66
CA ARG A 100 3.77 19.85 -5.18
C ARG A 100 2.72 20.38 -6.16
N PRO A 101 2.08 19.49 -6.92
CA PRO A 101 1.01 19.91 -7.82
C PRO A 101 -0.07 20.68 -7.07
N ALA A 102 -0.69 21.64 -7.74
CA ALA A 102 -1.76 22.42 -7.18
C ALA A 102 -2.87 21.49 -6.63
N VAL A 103 -3.37 21.83 -5.44
CA VAL A 103 -4.50 21.11 -4.87
C VAL A 103 -5.74 21.44 -5.72
N VAL A 104 -6.20 20.45 -6.47
CA VAL A 104 -7.47 20.53 -7.17
C VAL A 104 -8.55 19.97 -6.26
N ALA A 105 -9.73 20.58 -6.28
CA ALA A 105 -10.88 20.05 -5.55
C ALA A 105 -11.17 18.62 -6.05
N SER A 106 -10.74 17.64 -5.29
CA SER A 106 -10.94 16.22 -5.58
C SER A 106 -11.72 15.57 -4.43
N ASP A 107 -12.71 14.78 -4.80
CA ASP A 107 -13.47 13.95 -3.87
C ASP A 107 -12.84 12.56 -3.89
N PHE A 108 -12.11 12.21 -2.83
CA PHE A 108 -11.47 10.90 -2.70
C PHE A 108 -12.28 10.01 -1.76
N ARG A 109 -12.70 8.85 -2.26
CA ARG A 109 -13.51 7.89 -1.50
C ARG A 109 -12.88 6.51 -1.55
N LEU A 110 -12.63 5.95 -0.38
CA LEU A 110 -12.32 4.53 -0.23
C LEU A 110 -13.64 3.76 -0.28
N ILE A 111 -13.80 2.92 -1.29
CA ILE A 111 -14.99 2.09 -1.48
C ILE A 111 -14.81 0.67 -0.93
N ALA A 112 -13.55 0.23 -0.74
CA ALA A 112 -13.20 -0.99 -0.03
C ALA A 112 -11.82 -0.86 0.60
N THR A 113 -11.67 -1.44 1.78
CA THR A 113 -10.40 -1.56 2.52
C THR A 113 -10.26 -2.98 3.06
N PRO A 114 -9.05 -3.42 3.46
CA PRO A 114 -8.87 -4.70 4.14
C PRO A 114 -9.77 -4.83 5.38
N ARG A 115 -9.90 -3.75 6.15
CA ARG A 115 -10.76 -3.72 7.34
C ARG A 115 -12.22 -3.96 7.00
N MET A 116 -12.77 -3.28 6.00
CA MET A 116 -14.15 -3.48 5.55
C MET A 116 -14.39 -4.92 5.08
N ALA A 117 -13.44 -5.51 4.37
CA ALA A 117 -13.53 -6.89 3.92
C ALA A 117 -13.55 -7.88 5.10
N LEU A 118 -12.69 -7.66 6.11
CA LEU A 118 -12.66 -8.49 7.31
C LEU A 118 -13.93 -8.36 8.15
N GLU A 119 -14.50 -7.17 8.25
CA GLU A 119 -15.75 -6.93 8.95
C GLU A 119 -16.92 -7.63 8.26
N ALA A 120 -17.00 -7.58 6.93
CA ALA A 120 -17.99 -8.32 6.16
C ALA A 120 -17.84 -9.85 6.31
N ALA A 121 -16.59 -10.35 6.29
CA ALA A 121 -16.29 -11.75 6.52
C ALA A 121 -16.67 -12.18 7.95
N ALA A 122 -16.44 -11.33 8.95
CA ALA A 122 -16.82 -11.59 10.33
C ALA A 122 -18.34 -11.68 10.49
N GLN A 123 -19.09 -10.77 9.88
CA GLN A 123 -20.56 -10.83 9.86
C GLN A 123 -21.08 -12.12 9.22
N THR A 124 -20.49 -12.51 8.11
CA THR A 124 -20.85 -13.77 7.42
C THR A 124 -20.54 -14.98 8.31
N ALA A 125 -19.36 -15.04 8.91
CA ALA A 125 -18.98 -16.11 9.81
C ALA A 125 -19.97 -16.21 11.00
N GLN A 126 -20.34 -15.08 11.56
CA GLN A 126 -21.29 -15.02 12.68
C GLN A 126 -22.68 -15.54 12.27
N SER A 127 -23.17 -15.19 11.08
CA SER A 127 -24.45 -15.68 10.56
C SER A 127 -24.46 -17.20 10.32
N LEU A 128 -23.28 -17.80 10.13
CA LEU A 128 -23.08 -19.24 9.98
C LEU A 128 -22.79 -19.96 11.31
N GLY A 129 -22.89 -19.26 12.45
CA GLY A 129 -22.72 -19.84 13.78
C GLY A 129 -21.26 -19.92 14.27
N PHE A 130 -20.31 -19.28 13.57
CA PHE A 130 -18.92 -19.20 14.01
C PHE A 130 -18.71 -17.95 14.88
N THR A 131 -17.79 -18.03 15.83
CA THR A 131 -17.31 -16.88 16.59
C THR A 131 -16.15 -16.22 15.83
N PRO A 132 -16.32 -15.05 15.19
CA PRO A 132 -15.24 -14.42 14.43
C PRO A 132 -14.22 -13.74 15.35
N ARG A 133 -12.95 -13.82 14.97
CA ARG A 133 -11.82 -13.07 15.56
C ARG A 133 -10.98 -12.47 14.45
N ILE A 134 -11.02 -11.13 14.32
CA ILE A 134 -10.15 -10.40 13.44
C ILE A 134 -8.80 -10.23 14.15
N LEU A 135 -7.75 -10.80 13.59
CA LEU A 135 -6.39 -10.79 14.14
C LEU A 135 -5.61 -9.54 13.72
N GLY A 136 -5.98 -8.93 12.61
CA GLY A 136 -5.37 -7.71 12.10
C GLY A 136 -5.70 -7.50 10.62
N ASP A 137 -5.60 -6.26 10.17
CA ASP A 137 -5.85 -5.79 8.81
C ASP A 137 -4.60 -5.18 8.15
N ALA A 138 -3.47 -5.25 8.84
CA ALA A 138 -2.17 -4.72 8.38
C ALA A 138 -1.04 -5.71 8.69
N LEU A 139 -1.28 -7.02 8.49
CA LEU A 139 -0.27 -8.05 8.73
C LEU A 139 0.70 -8.07 7.55
N GLU A 140 1.98 -7.86 7.83
CA GLU A 140 3.04 -7.86 6.83
C GLU A 140 4.05 -9.00 7.07
N GLY A 141 4.60 -9.53 5.98
CA GLY A 141 5.63 -10.57 6.04
C GLY A 141 5.49 -11.60 4.92
N GLU A 142 6.28 -12.66 5.01
CA GLU A 142 6.17 -13.79 4.09
C GLU A 142 4.91 -14.60 4.38
N SER A 143 4.06 -14.78 3.37
CA SER A 143 2.75 -15.45 3.52
C SER A 143 2.86 -16.86 4.09
N SER A 144 3.90 -17.61 3.75
CA SER A 144 4.15 -18.96 4.27
C SER A 144 4.46 -18.96 5.78
N ALA A 145 5.25 -17.99 6.24
CA ALA A 145 5.57 -17.83 7.66
C ALA A 145 4.31 -17.42 8.45
N LEU A 146 3.55 -16.46 7.92
CA LEU A 146 2.28 -16.03 8.53
C LEU A 146 1.28 -17.19 8.57
N GLY A 147 1.15 -17.97 7.50
CA GLY A 147 0.28 -19.15 7.47
C GLY A 147 0.64 -20.17 8.56
N SER A 148 1.92 -20.40 8.80
CA SER A 148 2.40 -21.30 9.86
C SER A 148 2.01 -20.77 11.27
N VAL A 149 2.12 -19.47 11.50
CA VAL A 149 1.72 -18.84 12.76
C VAL A 149 0.21 -18.95 12.95
N LEU A 150 -0.58 -18.63 11.93
CA LEU A 150 -2.05 -18.73 11.98
C LEU A 150 -2.51 -20.18 12.23
N ALA A 151 -1.86 -21.17 11.64
CA ALA A 151 -2.13 -22.59 11.90
C ALA A 151 -1.85 -22.96 13.37
N GLY A 152 -0.78 -22.42 13.97
CA GLY A 152 -0.50 -22.56 15.38
C GLY A 152 -1.59 -21.97 16.28
N ILE A 153 -2.06 -20.77 15.95
CA ILE A 153 -3.18 -20.11 16.66
C ILE A 153 -4.47 -20.94 16.54
N ALA A 154 -4.78 -21.45 15.34
CA ALA A 154 -5.95 -22.29 15.14
C ALA A 154 -5.88 -23.59 15.95
N ARG A 155 -4.71 -24.23 16.04
CA ARG A 155 -4.51 -25.40 16.89
C ARG A 155 -4.74 -25.06 18.36
N SER A 156 -4.21 -23.96 18.85
CA SER A 156 -4.42 -23.48 20.23
C SER A 156 -5.90 -23.25 20.53
N ALA A 157 -6.65 -22.71 19.57
CA ALA A 157 -8.11 -22.54 19.69
C ALA A 157 -8.83 -23.90 19.84
N LEU A 158 -8.40 -24.92 19.10
CA LEU A 158 -8.96 -26.27 19.20
C LEU A 158 -8.63 -26.96 20.53
N GLU A 159 -7.39 -26.86 20.99
CA GLU A 159 -6.89 -27.59 22.14
C GLU A 159 -7.21 -26.92 23.48
N SER A 160 -7.16 -25.59 23.52
CA SER A 160 -7.28 -24.81 24.76
C SER A 160 -8.38 -23.74 24.74
N SER A 161 -9.14 -23.64 23.66
CA SER A 161 -10.14 -22.59 23.47
C SER A 161 -9.57 -21.17 23.49
N GLN A 162 -8.29 -21.01 23.17
CA GLN A 162 -7.61 -19.71 23.12
C GLN A 162 -7.03 -19.45 21.71
N PRO A 163 -7.16 -18.23 21.18
CA PRO A 163 -7.78 -17.01 21.73
C PRO A 163 -9.31 -16.98 21.63
N VAL A 164 -9.92 -18.04 21.11
CA VAL A 164 -11.39 -18.15 20.95
C VAL A 164 -11.80 -19.62 20.97
N ALA A 165 -12.93 -19.93 21.62
CA ALA A 165 -13.47 -21.29 21.61
C ALA A 165 -14.12 -21.65 20.27
N PRO A 166 -13.96 -22.90 19.80
CA PRO A 166 -14.67 -23.41 18.62
C PRO A 166 -16.21 -23.46 18.85
N PRO A 167 -17.02 -23.32 17.79
CA PRO A 167 -16.63 -23.07 16.41
C PRO A 167 -16.21 -21.62 16.20
N ALA A 168 -15.04 -21.40 15.61
CA ALA A 168 -14.45 -20.07 15.44
C ALA A 168 -13.96 -19.83 14.02
N ALA A 169 -13.94 -18.55 13.62
CA ALA A 169 -13.34 -18.07 12.38
C ALA A 169 -12.22 -17.08 12.71
N LEU A 170 -10.98 -17.44 12.41
CA LEU A 170 -9.82 -16.55 12.52
C LEU A 170 -9.65 -15.80 11.19
N LEU A 171 -9.73 -14.49 11.24
CA LEU A 171 -9.70 -13.61 10.07
C LEU A 171 -8.48 -12.70 10.13
N SER A 172 -7.76 -12.59 9.04
CA SER A 172 -6.59 -11.70 8.93
C SER A 172 -6.45 -11.15 7.52
N GLY A 173 -5.84 -9.95 7.41
CA GLY A 173 -5.55 -9.29 6.15
C GLY A 173 -4.29 -8.42 6.25
N GLY A 174 -3.73 -8.04 5.08
CA GLY A 174 -2.55 -7.17 4.98
C GLY A 174 -1.73 -7.41 3.73
#